data_f3b5bcfb2019713dd0e72ed6cf7dbf80
#
_entry.id   f3b5bcfb2019713dd0e72ed6cf7dbf80
#
_cell.length_a   1.000
_cell.length_b   1.000
_cell.length_c   1.000
_cell.angle_alpha   90.00
_cell.angle_beta   90.00
_cell.angle_gamma   90.00
#
_symmetry.space_group_name_H-M   'P 1'
#
loop_
_entity.id
_entity.type
_entity.pdbx_description
1 polymer ?
#
loop_
_entity_poly.entity_id
_entity_poly.type
_entity_poly.pdbx_seq_one_letter_code
_entity_poly.pdbx_strand_id
1 'polypeptide(L)' 'MSNRIHGHDVMHMMLDNGQSYTKDTLRTAIIDRFGEDTRFYTCSAENMTSGELVEFLTDRGKF' A
#
# COMPACT_ATOMS: atom_id res chain seq x y z
N MET A 1 10.46 15.69 -5.37
CA MET A 1 9.03 15.78 -5.06
C MET A 1 8.53 14.47 -4.49
N SER A 2 7.75 14.55 -3.44
CA SER A 2 7.17 13.34 -2.87
C SER A 2 5.95 12.92 -3.68
N ASN A 3 5.87 11.65 -4.00
CA ASN A 3 4.71 11.08 -4.67
C ASN A 3 3.68 10.70 -3.62
N ARG A 4 2.44 11.01 -3.89
CA ARG A 4 1.32 10.62 -3.04
C ARG A 4 0.42 9.70 -3.83
N ILE A 5 0.17 8.52 -3.26
CA ILE A 5 -0.64 7.49 -3.90
C ILE A 5 -1.80 7.16 -2.97
N HIS A 6 -3.00 7.12 -3.50
CA HIS A 6 -4.16 6.71 -2.72
C HIS A 6 -4.08 5.21 -2.44
N GLY A 7 -4.51 4.81 -1.24
CA GLY A 7 -4.52 3.39 -0.89
C GLY A 7 -5.30 2.52 -1.87
N HIS A 8 -6.29 3.10 -2.54
CA HIS A 8 -7.05 2.39 -3.57
C HIS A 8 -6.18 1.89 -4.72
N ASP A 9 -5.13 2.65 -5.07
CA ASP A 9 -4.23 2.22 -6.14
C ASP A 9 -3.48 0.95 -5.76
N VAL A 10 -3.12 0.83 -4.49
CA VAL A 10 -2.49 -0.39 -3.98
C VAL A 10 -3.48 -1.55 -4.02
N MET A 11 -4.72 -1.30 -3.64
CA MET A 11 -5.76 -2.34 -3.69
C MET A 11 -6.02 -2.79 -5.13
N HIS A 12 -6.03 -1.87 -6.07
CA HIS A 12 -6.17 -2.21 -7.50
C HIS A 12 -4.99 -3.07 -7.97
N MET A 13 -3.80 -2.74 -7.53
CA MET A 13 -2.62 -3.53 -7.87
C MET A 13 -2.77 -4.98 -7.37
N MET A 14 -3.26 -5.14 -6.15
CA MET A 14 -3.48 -6.48 -5.60
C MET A 14 -4.53 -7.26 -6.39
N LEU A 15 -5.60 -6.58 -6.78
CA LEU A 15 -6.65 -7.21 -7.58
C LEU A 15 -6.14 -7.61 -8.96
N ASP A 16 -5.37 -6.74 -9.59
CA ASP A 16 -4.81 -6.99 -10.91
C ASP A 16 -3.90 -8.22 -10.91
N ASN A 17 -3.11 -8.39 -9.86
CA ASN A 17 -2.20 -9.52 -9.76
C ASN A 17 -2.94 -10.82 -9.43
N GLY A 18 -4.10 -10.74 -8.80
CA GLY A 18 -4.89 -11.90 -8.44
C GLY A 18 -4.18 -12.83 -7.48
N GLN A 19 -3.25 -12.31 -6.69
CA GLN A 19 -2.45 -13.11 -5.76
C GLN A 19 -2.77 -12.74 -4.33
N SER A 20 -2.52 -13.70 -3.44
CA SER A 20 -2.59 -13.43 -2.00
C SER A 20 -1.28 -12.79 -1.56
N TYR A 21 -1.39 -11.85 -0.64
CA TYR A 21 -0.23 -11.16 -0.10
C TYR A 21 -0.14 -11.37 1.41
N THR A 22 1.08 -11.48 1.89
CA THR A 22 1.38 -11.31 3.32
C THR A 22 1.84 -9.88 3.54
N LYS A 23 2.01 -9.48 4.80
CA LYS A 23 2.52 -8.15 5.11
C LYS A 23 3.85 -7.87 4.40
N ASP A 24 4.75 -8.83 4.47
CA ASP A 24 6.09 -8.68 3.91
C ASP A 24 6.06 -8.61 2.39
N THR A 25 5.31 -9.50 1.75
CA THR A 25 5.24 -9.52 0.29
C THR A 25 4.52 -8.29 -0.24
N LEU A 26 3.48 -7.84 0.45
CA LEU A 26 2.76 -6.64 0.05
C LEU A 26 3.66 -5.42 0.15
N ARG A 27 4.39 -5.29 1.25
CA ARG A 27 5.30 -4.17 1.43
C ARG A 27 6.37 -4.14 0.33
N THR A 28 6.95 -5.30 0.03
CA THR A 28 7.94 -5.41 -1.02
C THR A 28 7.35 -5.03 -2.38
N ALA A 29 6.15 -5.51 -2.68
CA ALA A 29 5.46 -5.18 -3.92
C ALA A 29 5.18 -3.69 -4.05
N ILE A 30 4.78 -3.06 -2.97
CA ILE A 30 4.50 -1.62 -2.96
C ILE A 30 5.79 -0.85 -3.22
N ILE A 31 6.85 -1.19 -2.54
CA ILE A 31 8.14 -0.51 -2.71
C ILE A 31 8.65 -0.69 -4.13
N ASP A 32 8.52 -1.89 -4.67
CA ASP A 32 8.98 -2.20 -6.01
C ASP A 32 8.18 -1.42 -7.07
N ARG A 33 6.89 -1.25 -6.85
CA ARG A 33 6.03 -0.61 -7.83
C ARG A 33 6.02 0.92 -7.72
N PHE A 34 5.96 1.43 -6.51
CA PHE A 34 5.79 2.86 -6.28
C PHE A 34 7.04 3.57 -5.75
N GLY A 35 7.97 2.83 -5.18
CA GLY A 35 9.17 3.38 -4.59
C GLY A 35 9.04 3.55 -3.09
N GLU A 36 10.16 3.45 -2.38
CA GLU A 36 10.12 3.50 -0.91
C GLU A 36 9.91 4.92 -0.37
N ASP A 37 10.13 5.94 -1.19
CA ASP A 37 9.90 7.32 -0.78
C ASP A 37 8.46 7.76 -0.99
N THR A 38 7.65 6.92 -1.61
CA THR A 38 6.25 7.25 -1.87
C THR A 38 5.46 7.28 -0.58
N ARG A 39 4.59 8.28 -0.46
CA ARG A 39 3.67 8.39 0.68
C ARG A 39 2.27 8.03 0.22
N PHE A 40 1.53 7.41 1.12
CA PHE A 40 0.19 6.91 0.84
C PHE A 40 -0.83 7.62 1.70
N TYR A 41 -2.05 7.70 1.23
CA TYR A 41 -3.13 8.34 1.97
C TYR A 41 -4.45 7.62 1.70
N THR A 42 -5.37 7.80 2.63
CA THR A 42 -6.75 7.33 2.49
C THR A 42 -7.67 8.42 3.02
N CYS A 43 -8.96 8.14 3.03
CA CYS A 43 -9.93 9.07 3.62
C CYS A 43 -9.71 9.27 5.14
N SER A 44 -9.08 8.30 5.78
CA SER A 44 -8.91 8.31 7.24
C SER A 44 -7.51 8.67 7.69
N ALA A 45 -6.53 8.60 6.79
CA ALA A 45 -5.13 8.80 7.16
C ALA A 45 -4.35 9.31 5.96
N GLU A 46 -3.26 10.00 6.24
CA GLU A 46 -2.41 10.54 5.18
C GLU A 46 -0.96 10.49 5.60
N ASN A 47 -0.09 10.70 4.62
CA ASN A 47 1.36 10.74 4.81
C ASN A 47 1.89 9.43 5.40
N MET A 48 1.34 8.31 4.95
CA MET A 48 1.77 6.98 5.41
C MET A 48 2.92 6.47 4.56
N THR A 49 3.87 5.82 5.22
CA THR A 49 4.90 5.04 4.50
C THR A 49 4.28 3.74 4.01
N SER A 50 5.03 3.01 3.16
CA SER A 50 4.55 1.70 2.70
C SER A 50 4.29 0.75 3.85
N GLY A 51 5.16 0.75 4.86
CA GLY A 51 4.96 -0.09 6.05
C GLY A 51 3.71 0.29 6.82
N GLU A 52 3.49 1.59 6.99
CA GLU A 52 2.30 2.07 7.67
C GLU A 52 1.02 1.73 6.91
N LEU A 53 1.08 1.82 5.59
CA LEU A 53 -0.06 1.46 4.76
C LEU A 53 -0.38 -0.02 4.88
N VAL A 54 0.64 -0.88 4.89
CA VAL A 54 0.45 -2.32 5.05
C VAL A 54 -0.24 -2.61 6.38
N GLU A 55 0.21 -1.96 7.46
CA GLU A 55 -0.42 -2.12 8.76
C GLU A 55 -1.87 -1.65 8.75
N PHE A 56 -2.13 -0.53 8.10
CA PHE A 56 -3.47 0.00 7.97
C PHE A 56 -4.39 -0.98 7.25
N LEU A 57 -3.92 -1.55 6.15
CA LEU A 57 -4.71 -2.50 5.39
C LEU A 57 -4.93 -3.80 6.16
N THR A 58 -3.94 -4.23 6.91
CA THR A 58 -4.07 -5.41 7.77
C THR A 58 -5.15 -5.19 8.82
N ASP A 59 -5.14 -4.03 9.46
CA ASP A 59 -6.12 -3.65 10.47
C ASP A 59 -7.55 -3.67 9.90
N ARG A 60 -7.68 -3.29 8.64
CA ARG A 60 -8.98 -3.23 7.99
C ARG A 60 -9.38 -4.55 7.34
N GLY A 61 -8.51 -5.55 7.40
CA GLY A 61 -8.80 -6.85 6.81
C GLY A 61 -8.93 -6.81 5.30
N LYS A 62 -8.10 -6.01 4.63
CA LYS A 62 -8.20 -5.83 3.18
C LYS A 62 -7.42 -6.86 2.38
N PHE A 63 -6.64 -7.70 3.05
CA PHE A 63 -5.92 -8.77 2.35
C PHE A 63 -5.65 -9.93 3.30
#